data_714bcafa4c1d912ff9e3e3326012d19f
#
_entry.id   714bcafa4c1d912ff9e3e3326012d19f
#
_cell.length_a   1.000
_cell.length_b   1.000
_cell.length_c   1.000
_cell.angle_alpha   90.00
_cell.angle_beta   90.00
_cell.angle_gamma   90.00
#
_symmetry.space_group_name_H-M   'P 1'
#
loop_
_entity.id
_entity.type
_entity.pdbx_description
1 polymer ?
#
loop_
_entity_poly.entity_id
_entity_poly.type
_entity_poly.pdbx_seq_one_letter_code
_entity_poly.pdbx_strand_id
1 'polypeptide(L)'
;PTLDNLMSDKLQSVVEKYYSFVWEDNRCYFASKTDELGCVDMFAKGQSMMMHTQTSKLPLLRDVEFEFGIVPLPKYDENQDGYHTLASTQMLLLPSDMDDPEFVGVVLEALSFESYQQVVPQLYEAVYQNKYLRDSESEQMFDLIRGSLVYDSMWNYGNGGDFSYLIG
;
A
#
# COMPACT_ATOMS: atom_id res chain seq x y z
N PRO A 1 -19.73 1.37 3.62
CA PRO A 1 -19.98 0.20 4.47
C PRO A 1 -21.28 0.36 5.23
N THR A 2 -22.12 -0.66 5.17
CA THR A 2 -23.34 -0.73 5.98
C THR A 2 -23.04 -1.47 7.27
N LEU A 3 -23.83 -1.24 8.32
CA LEU A 3 -23.71 -2.00 9.59
C LEU A 3 -23.77 -3.51 9.35
N ASP A 4 -24.56 -3.96 8.37
CA ASP A 4 -24.65 -5.37 8.00
C ASP A 4 -23.31 -5.93 7.51
N ASN A 5 -22.52 -5.14 6.77
CA ASN A 5 -21.19 -5.55 6.32
C ASN A 5 -20.17 -5.63 7.48
N LEU A 6 -20.31 -4.77 8.50
CA LEU A 6 -19.48 -4.78 9.70
C LEU A 6 -19.80 -5.97 10.64
N MET A 7 -20.98 -6.57 10.50
CA MET A 7 -21.40 -7.73 11.29
C MET A 7 -21.41 -9.03 10.45
N SER A 8 -20.75 -9.00 9.28
CA SER A 8 -20.73 -10.17 8.40
C SER A 8 -19.80 -11.26 8.90
N ASP A 9 -20.19 -12.52 8.67
CA ASP A 9 -19.37 -13.70 8.97
C ASP A 9 -17.99 -13.62 8.29
N LYS A 10 -17.93 -12.97 7.12
CA LYS A 10 -16.68 -12.76 6.42
C LYS A 10 -15.74 -11.85 7.21
N LEU A 11 -16.22 -10.73 7.73
CA LEU A 11 -15.39 -9.85 8.55
C LEU A 11 -14.92 -10.54 9.82
N GLN A 12 -15.81 -11.25 10.51
CA GLN A 12 -15.44 -12.03 11.69
C GLN A 12 -14.33 -13.02 11.36
N SER A 13 -14.46 -13.79 10.28
CA SER A 13 -13.45 -14.75 9.84
C SER A 13 -12.11 -14.07 9.47
N VAL A 14 -12.13 -12.88 8.86
CA VAL A 14 -10.90 -12.12 8.60
C VAL A 14 -10.22 -11.71 9.88
N VAL A 15 -10.98 -11.18 10.85
CA VAL A 15 -10.45 -10.77 12.17
C VAL A 15 -9.85 -11.96 12.92
N GLU A 16 -10.54 -13.09 12.94
CA GLU A 16 -10.06 -14.32 13.57
C GLU A 16 -8.76 -14.83 12.94
N LYS A 17 -8.70 -14.87 11.61
CA LYS A 17 -7.48 -15.26 10.88
C LYS A 17 -6.31 -14.30 11.17
N TYR A 18 -6.59 -13.00 11.16
CA TYR A 18 -5.58 -11.99 11.44
C TYR A 18 -5.07 -12.11 12.89
N TYR A 19 -5.98 -12.25 13.84
CA TYR A 19 -5.64 -12.42 15.25
C TYR A 19 -4.77 -13.67 15.48
N SER A 20 -5.19 -14.80 14.93
CA SER A 20 -4.42 -16.04 15.04
C SER A 20 -3.02 -15.88 14.43
N PHE A 21 -2.92 -15.29 13.24
CA PHE A 21 -1.64 -15.11 12.54
C PHE A 21 -0.69 -14.17 13.28
N VAL A 22 -1.19 -13.06 13.80
CA VAL A 22 -0.34 -12.02 14.43
C VAL A 22 -0.03 -12.35 15.89
N TRP A 23 -1.03 -12.86 16.66
CA TRP A 23 -0.93 -12.94 18.11
C TRP A 23 -0.78 -14.35 18.66
N GLU A 24 -1.44 -15.35 18.06
CA GLU A 24 -1.39 -16.73 18.60
C GLU A 24 -0.17 -17.49 18.08
N ASP A 25 0.14 -17.39 16.78
CA ASP A 25 1.25 -18.13 16.17
C ASP A 25 2.62 -17.57 16.56
N ASN A 26 2.68 -16.36 17.07
CA ASN A 26 3.91 -15.68 17.48
C ASN A 26 5.02 -15.71 16.40
N ARG A 27 4.63 -15.73 15.13
CA ARG A 27 5.51 -15.80 13.95
C ARG A 27 5.62 -14.49 13.19
N CYS A 28 4.83 -13.50 13.62
CA CYS A 28 4.79 -12.19 12.99
C CYS A 28 5.38 -11.15 13.92
N TYR A 29 6.22 -10.31 13.36
CA TYR A 29 6.61 -9.05 13.98
C TYR A 29 5.69 -7.94 13.48
N PHE A 30 5.00 -7.30 14.39
CA PHE A 30 4.17 -6.14 14.08
C PHE A 30 4.91 -4.86 14.47
N ALA A 31 5.26 -4.04 13.48
CA ALA A 31 5.91 -2.76 13.73
C ALA A 31 4.96 -1.81 14.47
N SER A 32 5.39 -1.34 15.62
CA SER A 32 4.67 -0.27 16.33
C SER A 32 4.91 1.09 15.65
N LYS A 33 4.09 2.09 15.98
CA LYS A 33 4.28 3.47 15.50
C LYS A 33 5.65 4.07 15.84
N THR A 34 6.30 3.55 16.87
CA THR A 34 7.62 4.00 17.30
C THR A 34 8.76 3.31 16.57
N ASP A 35 8.46 2.27 15.80
CA ASP A 35 9.44 1.48 15.07
C ASP A 35 8.95 1.16 13.64
N GLU A 36 8.59 2.19 12.90
CA GLU A 36 8.06 2.05 11.53
C GLU A 36 9.06 1.40 10.55
N LEU A 37 10.35 1.45 10.83
CA LEU A 37 11.40 0.87 10.00
C LEU A 37 11.86 -0.51 10.49
N GLY A 38 11.40 -0.96 11.64
CA GLY A 38 11.83 -2.25 12.21
C GLY A 38 11.57 -3.44 11.32
N CYS A 39 10.44 -3.49 10.63
CA CYS A 39 10.14 -4.54 9.64
C CYS A 39 11.12 -4.52 8.47
N VAL A 40 11.47 -3.33 7.97
CA VAL A 40 12.41 -3.15 6.86
C VAL A 40 13.80 -3.62 7.28
N ASP A 41 14.24 -3.22 8.45
CA ASP A 41 15.54 -3.60 9.01
C ASP A 41 15.64 -5.12 9.25
N MET A 42 14.59 -5.74 9.79
CA MET A 42 14.54 -7.19 9.99
C MET A 42 14.63 -7.94 8.67
N PHE A 43 13.87 -7.49 7.67
CA PHE A 43 13.92 -8.08 6.34
C PHE A 43 15.30 -7.89 5.71
N ALA A 44 15.84 -6.68 5.73
CA ALA A 44 17.16 -6.37 5.18
C ALA A 44 18.29 -7.19 5.81
N LYS A 45 18.14 -7.61 7.06
CA LYS A 45 19.08 -8.49 7.78
C LYS A 45 18.80 -9.99 7.59
N GLY A 46 17.83 -10.37 6.74
CA GLY A 46 17.45 -11.75 6.52
C GLY A 46 16.77 -12.42 7.73
N GLN A 47 16.20 -11.65 8.64
CA GLN A 47 15.53 -12.14 9.86
C GLN A 47 14.06 -12.46 9.65
N SER A 48 13.46 -12.03 8.53
CA SER A 48 12.10 -12.37 8.14
C SER A 48 12.05 -12.89 6.71
N MET A 49 11.21 -13.87 6.47
CA MET A 49 11.01 -14.46 5.16
C MET A 49 10.15 -13.57 4.24
N MET A 50 9.22 -12.83 4.82
CA MET A 50 8.31 -11.93 4.10
C MET A 50 8.16 -10.64 4.89
N MET A 51 7.88 -9.56 4.16
CA MET A 51 7.60 -8.25 4.73
C MET A 51 6.43 -7.60 3.99
N HIS A 52 5.47 -7.11 4.74
CA HIS A 52 4.44 -6.22 4.21
C HIS A 52 4.88 -4.77 4.38
N THR A 53 4.94 -4.03 3.27
CA THR A 53 5.35 -2.62 3.31
C THR A 53 4.78 -1.83 2.14
N GLN A 54 4.92 -0.52 2.18
CA GLN A 54 4.57 0.37 1.08
C GLN A 54 5.68 0.38 0.02
N THR A 55 5.30 0.56 -1.25
CA THR A 55 6.27 0.67 -2.37
C THR A 55 7.27 1.81 -2.18
N SER A 56 6.90 2.87 -1.46
CA SER A 56 7.79 3.98 -1.09
C SER A 56 8.98 3.57 -0.22
N LYS A 57 8.94 2.39 0.40
CA LYS A 57 10.03 1.85 1.24
C LYS A 57 11.01 0.97 0.45
N LEU A 58 10.72 0.63 -0.79
CA LEU A 58 11.62 -0.17 -1.64
C LEU A 58 13.04 0.40 -1.75
N PRO A 59 13.27 1.72 -1.86
CA PRO A 59 14.61 2.28 -1.89
C PRO A 59 15.48 1.94 -0.67
N LEU A 60 14.89 1.64 0.47
CA LEU A 60 15.60 1.24 1.69
C LEU A 60 16.20 -0.18 1.60
N LEU A 61 15.73 -0.99 0.65
CA LEU A 61 16.21 -2.34 0.39
C LEU A 61 17.30 -2.40 -0.70
N ARG A 62 17.78 -1.26 -1.15
CA ARG A 62 18.73 -1.17 -2.26
C ARG A 62 20.02 -1.94 -2.03
N ASP A 63 20.52 -1.93 -0.80
CA ASP A 63 21.82 -2.49 -0.42
C ASP A 63 21.71 -3.89 0.19
N VAL A 64 20.53 -4.52 0.09
CA VAL A 64 20.32 -5.90 0.54
C VAL A 64 21.12 -6.87 -0.34
N GLU A 65 21.85 -7.79 0.28
CA GLU A 65 22.77 -8.69 -0.39
C GLU A 65 22.09 -9.92 -1.02
N PHE A 66 20.86 -10.26 -0.60
CA PHE A 66 20.09 -11.38 -1.13
C PHE A 66 19.06 -10.92 -2.18
N GLU A 67 18.62 -11.86 -3.01
CA GLU A 67 17.54 -11.62 -3.97
C GLU A 67 16.18 -11.80 -3.31
N PHE A 68 15.23 -10.94 -3.65
CA PHE A 68 13.84 -11.02 -3.21
C PHE A 68 12.90 -10.63 -4.33
N GLY A 69 11.70 -11.20 -4.31
CA GLY A 69 10.63 -10.88 -5.24
C GLY A 69 9.56 -10.00 -4.59
N ILE A 70 8.70 -9.43 -5.42
CA ILE A 70 7.53 -8.66 -5.02
C ILE A 70 6.28 -9.43 -5.42
N VAL A 71 5.33 -9.54 -4.51
CA VAL A 71 4.04 -10.20 -4.76
C VAL A 71 2.91 -9.33 -4.22
N PRO A 72 1.71 -9.37 -4.83
CA PRO A 72 0.54 -8.69 -4.29
C PRO A 72 0.10 -9.33 -2.97
N LEU A 73 -0.64 -8.56 -2.16
CA LEU A 73 -1.31 -9.13 -1.00
C LEU A 73 -2.25 -10.26 -1.43
N PRO A 74 -2.32 -11.36 -0.66
CA PRO A 74 -3.15 -12.50 -1.03
C PRO A 74 -4.63 -12.12 -1.06
N LYS A 75 -5.39 -12.81 -1.91
CA LYS A 75 -6.86 -12.77 -1.87
C LYS A 75 -7.36 -13.46 -0.61
N TYR A 76 -8.53 -13.06 -0.14
CA TYR A 76 -9.18 -13.71 0.98
C TYR A 76 -9.53 -15.17 0.67
N ASP A 77 -10.10 -15.42 -0.52
CA ASP A 77 -10.44 -16.73 -1.06
C ASP A 77 -10.43 -16.72 -2.59
N GLU A 78 -10.72 -17.87 -3.20
CA GLU A 78 -10.75 -18.04 -4.66
C GLU A 78 -11.91 -17.30 -5.34
N ASN A 79 -12.98 -16.96 -4.60
CA ASN A 79 -14.16 -16.26 -5.11
C ASN A 79 -13.94 -14.74 -5.22
N GLN A 80 -12.85 -14.23 -4.69
CA GLN A 80 -12.51 -12.81 -4.84
C GLN A 80 -12.09 -12.53 -6.28
N ASP A 81 -12.79 -11.63 -6.96
CA ASP A 81 -12.64 -11.35 -8.39
C ASP A 81 -11.22 -10.94 -8.79
N GLY A 82 -10.50 -10.20 -7.91
CA GLY A 82 -9.14 -9.72 -8.19
C GLY A 82 -8.33 -9.46 -6.94
N TYR A 83 -7.10 -9.05 -7.14
CA TYR A 83 -6.28 -8.51 -6.07
C TYR A 83 -6.73 -7.08 -5.77
N HIS A 84 -6.59 -6.66 -4.53
CA HIS A 84 -6.88 -5.30 -4.11
C HIS A 84 -5.67 -4.74 -3.36
N THR A 85 -5.13 -3.65 -3.87
CA THR A 85 -4.02 -2.93 -3.25
C THR A 85 -4.51 -1.57 -2.80
N LEU A 86 -4.42 -1.29 -1.51
CA LEU A 86 -4.84 0.00 -0.96
C LEU A 86 -3.90 1.11 -1.44
N ALA A 87 -4.47 2.11 -2.11
CA ALA A 87 -3.75 3.32 -2.46
C ALA A 87 -3.88 4.38 -1.36
N SER A 88 -2.76 4.85 -0.85
CA SER A 88 -2.73 6.02 0.03
C SER A 88 -2.86 7.29 -0.82
N THR A 89 -3.89 8.08 -0.57
CA THR A 89 -4.17 9.31 -1.31
C THR A 89 -3.88 10.52 -0.44
N GLN A 90 -3.16 11.49 -1.00
CA GLN A 90 -3.08 12.83 -0.42
C GLN A 90 -4.13 13.72 -1.07
N MET A 91 -4.85 14.49 -0.27
CA MET A 91 -5.84 15.43 -0.75
C MET A 91 -5.23 16.82 -0.83
N LEU A 92 -5.48 17.51 -1.93
CA LEU A 92 -5.20 18.92 -2.06
C LEU A 92 -6.46 19.70 -1.64
N LEU A 93 -6.34 20.52 -0.62
CA LEU A 93 -7.43 21.36 -0.13
C LEU A 93 -7.24 22.79 -0.66
N LEU A 94 -8.28 23.32 -1.24
CA LEU A 94 -8.31 24.70 -1.75
C LEU A 94 -9.23 25.54 -0.87
N PRO A 95 -8.82 26.76 -0.47
CA PRO A 95 -9.71 27.68 0.23
C PRO A 95 -10.95 28.01 -0.61
N SER A 96 -12.12 28.09 0.01
CA SER A 96 -13.38 28.41 -0.68
C SER A 96 -13.50 29.87 -1.09
N ASP A 97 -12.67 30.74 -0.52
CA ASP A 97 -12.62 32.18 -0.70
C ASP A 97 -11.45 32.65 -1.58
N MET A 98 -10.91 31.77 -2.41
CA MET A 98 -9.85 32.15 -3.35
C MET A 98 -10.36 33.07 -4.45
N ASP A 99 -9.54 34.04 -4.85
CA ASP A 99 -9.91 35.09 -5.82
C ASP A 99 -10.18 34.55 -7.23
N ASP A 100 -9.43 33.50 -7.65
CA ASP A 100 -9.53 32.95 -9.02
C ASP A 100 -9.46 31.41 -9.01
N PRO A 101 -10.59 30.74 -8.77
CA PRO A 101 -10.66 29.27 -8.77
C PRO A 101 -10.44 28.67 -10.16
N GLU A 102 -10.75 29.39 -11.24
CA GLU A 102 -10.54 28.89 -12.61
C GLU A 102 -9.04 28.80 -12.93
N PHE A 103 -8.28 29.82 -12.59
CA PHE A 103 -6.82 29.82 -12.76
C PHE A 103 -6.18 28.67 -11.98
N VAL A 104 -6.58 28.49 -10.72
CA VAL A 104 -6.07 27.37 -9.90
C VAL A 104 -6.42 26.02 -10.52
N GLY A 105 -7.64 25.87 -11.05
CA GLY A 105 -8.08 24.66 -11.77
C GLY A 105 -7.17 24.35 -12.97
N VAL A 106 -6.90 25.34 -13.81
CA VAL A 106 -6.00 25.19 -14.97
C VAL A 106 -4.58 24.80 -14.56
N VAL A 107 -4.05 25.39 -13.49
CA VAL A 107 -2.71 25.06 -12.99
C VAL A 107 -2.66 23.61 -12.48
N LEU A 108 -3.68 23.18 -11.73
CA LEU A 108 -3.74 21.81 -11.23
C LEU A 108 -3.89 20.78 -12.35
N GLU A 109 -4.68 21.09 -13.36
CA GLU A 109 -4.81 20.22 -14.55
C GLU A 109 -3.48 20.10 -15.28
N ALA A 110 -2.79 21.23 -15.51
CA ALA A 110 -1.47 21.24 -16.15
C ALA A 110 -0.43 20.43 -15.34
N LEU A 111 -0.39 20.60 -14.01
CA LEU A 111 0.50 19.84 -13.14
C LEU A 111 0.17 18.34 -13.17
N SER A 112 -1.10 18.00 -13.19
CA SER A 112 -1.54 16.59 -13.27
C SER A 112 -1.16 15.96 -14.61
N PHE A 113 -1.34 16.71 -15.70
CA PHE A 113 -0.94 16.28 -17.04
C PHE A 113 0.57 16.06 -17.16
N GLU A 114 1.37 17.02 -16.73
CA GLU A 114 2.84 16.90 -16.74
C GLU A 114 3.32 15.76 -15.82
N SER A 115 2.71 15.62 -14.67
CA SER A 115 2.99 14.50 -13.76
C SER A 115 2.73 13.15 -14.44
N TYR A 116 1.58 13.01 -15.11
CA TYR A 116 1.23 11.79 -15.82
C TYR A 116 2.18 11.50 -16.98
N GLN A 117 2.60 12.52 -17.73
CA GLN A 117 3.47 12.37 -18.91
C GLN A 117 4.93 12.15 -18.55
N GLN A 118 5.44 12.77 -17.50
CA GLN A 118 6.87 12.82 -17.21
C GLN A 118 7.24 12.12 -15.90
N VAL A 119 6.53 12.43 -14.80
CA VAL A 119 6.92 11.95 -13.45
C VAL A 119 6.57 10.48 -13.27
N VAL A 120 5.33 10.09 -13.63
CA VAL A 120 4.86 8.72 -13.46
C VAL A 120 5.72 7.72 -14.25
N PRO A 121 6.03 7.91 -15.54
CA PRO A 121 6.91 7.00 -16.25
C PRO A 121 8.30 6.87 -15.61
N GLN A 122 8.91 8.00 -15.22
CA GLN A 122 10.23 7.99 -14.60
C GLN A 122 10.25 7.27 -13.24
N LEU A 123 9.20 7.43 -12.44
CA LEU A 123 9.07 6.69 -11.20
C LEU A 123 8.99 5.18 -11.44
N TYR A 124 8.24 4.76 -12.47
CA TYR A 124 8.13 3.35 -12.82
C TYR A 124 9.44 2.82 -13.39
N GLU A 125 10.08 3.55 -14.30
CA GLU A 125 11.40 3.18 -14.82
C GLU A 125 12.43 3.05 -13.68
N ALA A 126 12.42 3.97 -12.72
CA ALA A 126 13.31 3.91 -11.56
C ALA A 126 13.05 2.68 -10.68
N VAL A 127 11.81 2.23 -10.57
CA VAL A 127 11.45 0.98 -9.86
C VAL A 127 11.88 -0.23 -10.68
N TYR A 128 11.61 -0.26 -11.98
CA TYR A 128 11.97 -1.37 -12.87
C TYR A 128 13.49 -1.50 -13.11
N GLN A 129 14.21 -0.38 -13.21
CA GLN A 129 15.65 -0.39 -13.42
C GLN A 129 16.47 -0.61 -12.14
N ASN A 130 15.91 -0.35 -11.00
CA ASN A 130 16.56 -0.65 -9.74
C ASN A 130 16.55 -2.16 -9.48
N LYS A 131 17.58 -2.64 -8.80
CA LYS A 131 17.85 -4.03 -8.40
C LYS A 131 16.68 -4.81 -7.78
N TYR A 132 15.49 -4.19 -7.61
CA TYR A 132 14.34 -4.75 -6.91
C TYR A 132 13.47 -5.67 -7.78
N LEU A 133 13.48 -5.45 -9.11
CA LEU A 133 12.75 -6.25 -10.07
C LEU A 133 13.75 -6.90 -11.03
N ARG A 134 14.52 -7.87 -10.54
CA ARG A 134 15.57 -8.54 -11.32
C ARG A 134 15.06 -9.64 -12.22
N ASP A 135 13.82 -10.05 -12.04
CA ASP A 135 13.20 -11.12 -12.79
C ASP A 135 11.86 -10.67 -13.39
N SER A 136 11.50 -11.29 -14.51
CA SER A 136 10.25 -10.98 -15.23
C SER A 136 8.96 -11.33 -14.45
N GLU A 137 9.05 -12.16 -13.43
CA GLU A 137 7.92 -12.53 -12.59
C GLU A 137 7.59 -11.38 -11.61
N SER A 138 8.63 -10.80 -11.00
CA SER A 138 8.47 -9.61 -10.14
C SER A 138 7.92 -8.40 -10.88
N GLU A 139 8.31 -8.20 -12.15
CA GLU A 139 7.73 -7.15 -13.01
C GLU A 139 6.23 -7.37 -13.22
N GLN A 140 5.82 -8.59 -13.59
CA GLN A 140 4.42 -8.94 -13.77
C GLN A 140 3.60 -8.76 -12.47
N MET A 141 4.17 -9.16 -11.34
CA MET A 141 3.52 -8.99 -10.03
C MET A 141 3.38 -7.52 -9.66
N PHE A 142 4.37 -6.69 -9.97
CA PHE A 142 4.28 -5.25 -9.74
C PHE A 142 3.23 -4.57 -10.63
N ASP A 143 3.11 -4.97 -11.89
CA ASP A 143 2.05 -4.50 -12.78
C ASP A 143 0.67 -4.93 -12.28
N LEU A 144 0.55 -6.15 -11.75
CA LEU A 144 -0.68 -6.63 -11.12
C LEU A 144 -1.05 -5.79 -9.88
N ILE A 145 -0.07 -5.48 -9.02
CA ILE A 145 -0.26 -4.58 -7.87
C ILE A 145 -0.77 -3.22 -8.32
N ARG A 146 -0.13 -2.65 -9.35
CA ARG A 146 -0.50 -1.36 -9.92
C ARG A 146 -1.92 -1.36 -10.51
N GLY A 147 -2.26 -2.41 -11.26
CA GLY A 147 -3.58 -2.57 -11.87
C GLY A 147 -4.70 -2.86 -10.86
N SER A 148 -4.35 -3.23 -9.64
CA SER A 148 -5.28 -3.58 -8.55
C SER A 148 -5.47 -2.48 -7.51
N LEU A 149 -5.01 -1.25 -7.78
CA LEU A 149 -5.14 -0.13 -6.85
C LEU A 149 -6.61 0.20 -6.58
N VAL A 150 -6.97 0.25 -5.32
CA VAL A 150 -8.29 0.67 -4.85
C VAL A 150 -8.15 1.84 -3.87
N TYR A 151 -9.08 2.77 -3.97
CA TYR A 151 -9.14 3.92 -3.09
C TYR A 151 -10.25 3.70 -2.08
N ASP A 152 -9.89 3.51 -0.82
CA ASP A 152 -10.85 3.35 0.26
C ASP A 152 -11.14 4.71 0.89
N SER A 153 -12.41 5.13 0.78
CA SER A 153 -12.87 6.40 1.37
C SER A 153 -12.78 6.39 2.89
N MET A 154 -13.02 5.26 3.55
CA MET A 154 -12.91 5.17 5.01
C MET A 154 -11.47 5.36 5.49
N TRP A 155 -10.51 4.80 4.78
CA TRP A 155 -9.11 5.00 5.06
C TRP A 155 -8.70 6.47 4.87
N ASN A 156 -9.14 7.08 3.78
CA ASN A 156 -8.75 8.45 3.41
C ASN A 156 -9.44 9.53 4.26
N TYR A 157 -10.66 9.30 4.73
CA TYR A 157 -11.40 10.28 5.53
C TYR A 157 -11.24 10.12 7.06
N GLY A 158 -10.27 9.35 7.51
CA GLY A 158 -9.87 9.28 8.92
C GLY A 158 -10.71 8.36 9.79
N ASN A 159 -11.88 7.92 9.34
CA ASN A 159 -12.71 6.98 10.10
C ASN A 159 -12.15 5.55 10.07
N GLY A 160 -11.40 5.20 9.02
CA GLY A 160 -10.71 3.92 8.91
C GLY A 160 -9.40 3.86 9.70
N GLY A 161 -8.74 5.00 9.88
CA GLY A 161 -7.53 5.09 10.70
C GLY A 161 -7.78 4.73 12.17
N ASP A 162 -8.94 5.10 12.69
CA ASP A 162 -9.30 4.76 14.07
C ASP A 162 -9.58 3.26 14.24
N PHE A 163 -10.08 2.58 13.21
CA PHE A 163 -10.24 1.13 13.23
C PHE A 163 -8.91 0.37 13.27
N SER A 164 -7.90 0.85 12.57
CA SER A 164 -6.57 0.22 12.61
C SER A 164 -5.91 0.32 13.99
N TYR A 165 -6.31 1.32 14.80
CA TYR A 165 -5.87 1.48 16.19
C TYR A 165 -6.63 0.62 17.19
N LEU A 166 -7.82 0.13 16.82
CA LEU A 166 -8.63 -0.74 17.70
C LEU A 166 -8.23 -2.22 17.55
N ILE A 167 -7.50 -2.56 16.47
CA ILE A 167 -7.11 -3.93 16.15
C ILE A 167 -5.60 -4.16 16.40
N GLY A 168 -4.81 -3.08 16.63
CA GLY A 168 -3.35 -3.13 16.81
C GLY A 168 -2.90 -2.99 18.28
#